data_5ab3c93c353771571e7ba687ed005b4c
#
_entry.id   5ab3c93c353771571e7ba687ed005b4c
#
_cell.length_a   1.000
_cell.length_b   1.000
_cell.length_c   1.000
_cell.angle_alpha   90.00
_cell.angle_beta   90.00
_cell.angle_gamma   90.00
#
_symmetry.space_group_name_H-M   'P 1'
#
loop_
_entity.id
_entity.type
_entity.pdbx_description
1 polymer ?
#
loop_
_entity_poly.entity_id
_entity_poly.type
_entity_poly.pdbx_seq_one_letter_code
_entity_poly.pdbx_strand_id
1 'polypeptide(L)'
;MNQKRTSFERDSTGEYAELFLKARDYIKICIGNNAKEKYSENITTLYSKEGGFCYIRVKDDYIHLGWFRGRYIDDKYDLLFGKGKTLRGQKVYTLDKQTRDAIKYYVNETLMFLFEHNELMKLKHKNG
;
A
#
# COMPACT_ATOMS: atom_id res chain seq x y z
N MET A 1 0.79 -20.82 25.37
CA MET A 1 1.75 -20.21 24.46
C MET A 1 1.21 -18.91 23.90
N ASN A 2 1.96 -17.84 24.11
CA ASN A 2 1.50 -16.52 23.66
C ASN A 2 1.96 -16.30 22.22
N GLN A 3 1.04 -16.51 21.28
CA GLN A 3 1.28 -16.05 19.93
C GLN A 3 1.06 -14.54 19.89
N LYS A 4 2.03 -13.83 19.34
CA LYS A 4 1.88 -12.39 19.15
C LYS A 4 0.79 -12.14 18.10
N ARG A 5 -0.08 -11.18 18.39
CA ARG A 5 -1.10 -10.77 17.44
C ARG A 5 -0.44 -10.10 16.23
N THR A 6 -0.99 -10.36 15.05
CA THR A 6 -0.58 -9.64 13.84
C THR A 6 -1.10 -8.20 13.90
N SER A 7 -0.47 -7.33 13.14
CA SER A 7 -0.96 -5.95 12.96
C SER A 7 -2.41 -5.97 12.47
N PHE A 8 -2.74 -6.86 11.53
CA PHE A 8 -4.11 -6.97 11.03
C PHE A 8 -5.12 -7.27 12.15
N GLU A 9 -4.80 -8.21 13.02
CA GLU A 9 -5.70 -8.56 14.13
C GLU A 9 -5.96 -7.36 15.04
N ARG A 10 -4.92 -6.60 15.38
CA ARG A 10 -5.05 -5.41 16.21
C ARG A 10 -5.84 -4.32 15.50
N ASP A 11 -5.50 -4.05 14.23
CA ASP A 11 -6.07 -2.94 13.47
C ASP A 11 -7.51 -3.20 13.09
N SER A 12 -7.87 -4.47 12.82
CA SER A 12 -9.24 -4.83 12.43
C SER A 12 -10.21 -4.96 13.61
N THR A 13 -9.71 -4.87 14.85
CA THR A 13 -10.55 -4.96 16.05
C THR A 13 -10.42 -3.75 16.98
N GLY A 14 -9.57 -2.79 16.64
CA GLY A 14 -9.31 -1.61 17.46
C GLY A 14 -10.27 -0.47 17.20
N GLU A 15 -9.94 0.68 17.77
CA GLU A 15 -10.76 1.90 17.67
C GLU A 15 -10.97 2.37 16.24
N TYR A 16 -9.99 2.19 15.37
CA TYR A 16 -10.03 2.66 13.98
C TYR A 16 -10.30 1.53 12.99
N ALA A 17 -10.87 0.41 13.48
CA ALA A 17 -11.09 -0.78 12.68
C ALA A 17 -11.92 -0.51 11.41
N GLU A 18 -12.99 0.28 11.53
CA GLU A 18 -13.85 0.57 10.39
C GLU A 18 -13.08 1.28 9.27
N LEU A 19 -12.33 2.33 9.62
CA LEU A 19 -11.53 3.08 8.64
C LEU A 19 -10.44 2.19 8.05
N PHE A 20 -9.78 1.40 8.90
CA PHE A 20 -8.72 0.48 8.46
C PHE A 20 -9.25 -0.51 7.42
N LEU A 21 -10.37 -1.18 7.73
CA LEU A 21 -10.94 -2.19 6.83
C LEU A 21 -11.44 -1.56 5.52
N LYS A 22 -12.05 -0.39 5.59
CA LYS A 22 -12.52 0.31 4.40
C LYS A 22 -11.36 0.75 3.51
N ALA A 23 -10.29 1.27 4.10
CA ALA A 23 -9.10 1.67 3.35
C ALA A 23 -8.44 0.47 2.68
N ARG A 24 -8.27 -0.60 3.42
CA ARG A 24 -7.69 -1.86 2.91
C ARG A 24 -8.54 -2.40 1.76
N ASP A 25 -9.84 -2.47 1.92
CA ASP A 25 -10.74 -2.98 0.89
C ASP A 25 -10.68 -2.11 -0.36
N TYR A 26 -10.67 -0.80 -0.19
CA TYR A 26 -10.59 0.12 -1.33
C TYR A 26 -9.31 -0.05 -2.13
N ILE A 27 -8.17 -0.15 -1.44
CA ILE A 27 -6.88 -0.37 -2.11
C ILE A 27 -6.91 -1.69 -2.88
N LYS A 28 -7.45 -2.75 -2.30
CA LYS A 28 -7.54 -4.06 -2.95
C LYS A 28 -8.41 -3.99 -4.20
N ILE A 29 -9.52 -3.27 -4.14
CA ILE A 29 -10.37 -3.05 -5.31
C ILE A 29 -9.59 -2.34 -6.41
N CYS A 30 -8.82 -1.31 -6.05
CA CYS A 30 -8.01 -0.57 -7.02
C CYS A 30 -6.90 -1.43 -7.64
N ILE A 31 -6.28 -2.31 -6.85
CA ILE A 31 -5.27 -3.24 -7.36
C ILE A 31 -5.92 -4.27 -8.32
N GLY A 32 -7.11 -4.74 -7.99
CA GLY A 32 -7.86 -5.66 -8.84
C GLY A 32 -7.89 -7.08 -8.31
N ASN A 33 -8.33 -8.00 -9.17
CA ASN A 33 -8.66 -9.38 -8.80
C ASN A 33 -7.48 -10.20 -8.26
N ASN A 34 -6.26 -9.79 -8.55
CA ASN A 34 -5.07 -10.53 -8.11
C ASN A 34 -4.45 -9.95 -6.84
N ALA A 35 -5.16 -9.02 -6.18
CA ALA A 35 -4.68 -8.45 -4.92
C ALA A 35 -4.60 -9.52 -3.84
N LYS A 36 -3.48 -9.55 -3.13
CA LYS A 36 -3.23 -10.51 -2.05
C LYS A 36 -2.77 -9.77 -0.81
N GLU A 37 -2.92 -10.40 0.35
CA GLU A 37 -2.50 -9.84 1.61
C GLU A 37 -1.51 -10.75 2.31
N LYS A 38 -0.60 -10.15 3.06
CA LYS A 38 0.32 -10.86 3.93
C LYS A 38 0.33 -10.17 5.29
N TYR A 39 0.24 -10.95 6.34
CA TYR A 39 0.13 -10.44 7.71
C TYR A 39 1.43 -10.63 8.45
N SER A 40 1.87 -9.60 9.17
CA SER A 40 3.03 -9.68 10.04
C SER A 40 2.73 -8.99 11.36
N GLU A 41 3.67 -9.02 12.28
CA GLU A 41 3.52 -8.39 13.59
C GLU A 41 3.31 -6.88 13.48
N ASN A 42 3.93 -6.22 12.51
CA ASN A 42 3.97 -4.76 12.46
C ASN A 42 3.13 -4.13 11.36
N ILE A 43 2.85 -4.86 10.28
CA ILE A 43 2.14 -4.29 9.13
C ILE A 43 1.28 -5.35 8.45
N THR A 44 0.28 -4.88 7.71
CA THR A 44 -0.43 -5.67 6.72
C THR A 44 0.09 -5.26 5.35
N THR A 45 0.63 -6.19 4.59
CA THR A 45 1.19 -5.89 3.26
C THR A 45 0.22 -6.31 2.18
N LEU A 46 0.04 -5.45 1.19
CA LEU A 46 -0.80 -5.72 0.02
C LEU A 46 0.09 -5.93 -1.20
N TYR A 47 -0.27 -6.92 -2.00
CA TYR A 47 0.49 -7.31 -3.19
C TYR A 47 -0.40 -7.29 -4.42
N SER A 48 0.21 -6.94 -5.56
CA SER A 48 -0.36 -7.22 -6.88
C SER A 48 0.34 -8.46 -7.45
N LYS A 49 -0.09 -8.91 -8.61
CA LYS A 49 0.61 -10.01 -9.28
C LYS A 49 2.04 -9.60 -9.68
N GLU A 50 2.32 -8.30 -9.77
CA GLU A 50 3.64 -7.79 -10.12
C GLU A 50 4.56 -7.62 -8.91
N GLY A 51 4.07 -7.85 -7.70
CA GLY A 51 4.87 -7.79 -6.49
C GLY A 51 4.29 -6.94 -5.38
N GLY A 52 5.11 -6.70 -4.36
CA GLY A 52 4.75 -5.91 -3.19
C GLY A 52 4.38 -4.49 -3.56
N PHE A 53 3.32 -4.00 -2.96
CA PHE A 53 2.65 -2.77 -3.39
C PHE A 53 2.70 -1.69 -2.32
N CYS A 54 2.08 -1.99 -1.20
CA CYS A 54 2.05 -1.08 -0.07
C CYS A 54 1.79 -1.86 1.21
N TYR A 55 2.04 -1.19 2.34
CA TYR A 55 1.57 -1.70 3.62
C TYR A 55 0.55 -0.74 4.21
N ILE A 56 -0.24 -1.28 5.14
CA ILE A 56 -1.28 -0.51 5.82
C ILE A 56 -1.26 -0.88 7.30
N ARG A 57 -1.42 0.11 8.18
CA ARG A 57 -1.59 -0.10 9.61
C ARG A 57 -2.25 1.12 10.23
N VAL A 58 -2.86 0.91 11.39
CA VAL A 58 -3.31 2.03 12.23
C VAL A 58 -2.09 2.60 12.96
N LYS A 59 -1.95 3.90 12.94
CA LYS A 59 -0.92 4.60 13.71
C LYS A 59 -1.52 5.86 14.32
N ASP A 60 -1.40 6.01 15.64
CA ASP A 60 -1.99 7.13 16.37
C ASP A 60 -3.51 7.22 16.05
N ASP A 61 -3.94 8.27 15.36
CA ASP A 61 -5.34 8.52 15.04
C ASP A 61 -5.64 8.47 13.54
N TYR A 62 -4.78 7.80 12.76
CA TYR A 62 -4.94 7.73 11.31
C TYR A 62 -4.51 6.36 10.78
N ILE A 63 -4.85 6.11 9.53
CA ILE A 63 -4.34 4.95 8.80
C ILE A 63 -3.06 5.36 8.08
N HIS A 64 -1.99 4.64 8.36
CA HIS A 64 -0.69 4.86 7.73
C HIS A 64 -0.55 3.92 6.55
N LEU A 65 -0.43 4.49 5.36
CA LEU A 65 -0.10 3.74 4.16
C LEU A 65 1.38 3.93 3.85
N GLY A 66 2.05 2.84 3.50
CA GLY A 66 3.43 2.90 3.06
C GLY A 66 3.53 2.39 1.63
N TRP A 67 3.81 3.29 0.70
CA TRP A 67 3.94 2.97 -0.73
C TRP A 67 5.38 2.54 -0.99
N PHE A 68 5.60 1.25 -1.28
CA PHE A 68 6.96 0.71 -1.44
C PHE A 68 7.74 1.39 -2.57
N ARG A 69 7.06 1.84 -3.60
CA ARG A 69 7.68 2.54 -4.74
C ARG A 69 7.37 4.02 -4.77
N GLY A 70 7.00 4.58 -3.60
CA GLY A 70 6.52 5.97 -3.51
C GLY A 70 7.47 7.00 -4.07
N ARG A 71 8.79 6.78 -3.94
CA ARG A 71 9.79 7.68 -4.50
C ARG A 71 9.71 7.81 -6.02
N TYR A 72 9.29 6.75 -6.70
CA TYR A 72 9.34 6.65 -8.16
C TYR A 72 8.04 7.02 -8.86
N ILE A 73 6.98 7.30 -8.10
CA ILE A 73 5.70 7.69 -8.68
C ILE A 73 5.50 9.19 -8.53
N ASP A 74 4.68 9.76 -9.41
CA ASP A 74 4.36 11.17 -9.35
C ASP A 74 3.43 11.45 -8.15
N ASP A 75 3.85 12.37 -7.27
CA ASP A 75 3.06 12.77 -6.10
C ASP A 75 2.09 13.90 -6.46
N LYS A 76 1.17 13.60 -7.37
CA LYS A 76 0.22 14.57 -7.92
C LYS A 76 -0.58 15.31 -6.83
N TYR A 77 -0.90 14.63 -5.75
CA TYR A 77 -1.75 15.18 -4.68
C TYR A 77 -0.96 15.76 -3.51
N ASP A 78 0.37 15.68 -3.57
CA ASP A 78 1.27 16.20 -2.54
C ASP A 78 0.96 15.63 -1.16
N LEU A 79 0.70 14.33 -1.11
CA LEU A 79 0.34 13.62 0.13
C LEU A 79 1.43 12.69 0.64
N LEU A 80 2.46 12.43 -0.17
CA LEU A 80 3.50 11.48 0.19
C LEU A 80 4.58 12.15 1.02
N PHE A 81 5.06 11.44 2.04
CA PHE A 81 6.12 11.95 2.92
C PHE A 81 7.16 10.88 3.18
N GLY A 82 8.34 11.33 3.62
CA GLY A 82 9.42 10.44 4.01
C GLY A 82 10.67 10.63 3.18
N LYS A 83 11.77 10.00 3.63
CA LYS A 83 13.10 10.15 3.04
C LYS A 83 13.76 8.81 2.74
N GLY A 84 13.01 7.70 2.77
CA GLY A 84 13.53 6.39 2.46
C GLY A 84 14.01 6.28 1.01
N LYS A 85 14.81 5.26 0.72
CA LYS A 85 15.32 5.06 -0.64
C LYS A 85 14.20 4.88 -1.65
N THR A 86 13.13 4.16 -1.27
CA THR A 86 12.01 3.87 -2.16
C THR A 86 10.66 4.16 -1.52
N LEU A 87 10.56 4.00 -0.20
CA LEU A 87 9.31 4.08 0.54
C LEU A 87 8.86 5.52 0.75
N ARG A 88 7.56 5.76 0.56
CA ARG A 88 6.90 6.99 1.00
C ARG A 88 5.64 6.65 1.75
N GLY A 89 5.33 7.44 2.76
CA GLY A 89 4.12 7.26 3.55
C GLY A 89 3.00 8.19 3.12
N GLN A 90 1.78 7.82 3.50
CA GLN A 90 0.60 8.65 3.33
C GLN A 90 -0.29 8.48 4.55
N LYS A 91 -0.76 9.59 5.12
CA LYS A 91 -1.70 9.58 6.24
C LYS A 91 -3.13 9.66 5.73
N VAL A 92 -3.98 8.75 6.21
CA VAL A 92 -5.40 8.72 5.82
C VAL A 92 -6.25 8.89 7.07
N TYR A 93 -7.00 9.99 7.12
CA TYR A 93 -7.90 10.29 8.23
C TYR A 93 -9.36 9.96 7.90
N THR A 94 -9.72 10.02 6.64
CA THR A 94 -11.06 9.69 6.14
C THR A 94 -10.93 9.09 4.75
N LEU A 95 -12.02 8.49 4.25
CA LEU A 95 -12.08 8.02 2.86
C LEU A 95 -13.08 8.85 2.07
N ASP A 96 -12.94 10.18 2.15
CA ASP A 96 -13.71 11.08 1.30
C ASP A 96 -13.28 10.94 -0.17
N LYS A 97 -14.01 11.62 -1.04
CA LYS A 97 -13.77 11.50 -2.49
C LYS A 97 -12.33 11.85 -2.86
N GLN A 98 -11.80 12.94 -2.30
CA GLN A 98 -10.43 13.38 -2.61
C GLN A 98 -9.40 12.34 -2.21
N THR A 99 -9.55 11.75 -1.02
CA THR A 99 -8.64 10.71 -0.54
C THR A 99 -8.74 9.46 -1.40
N ARG A 100 -9.95 9.04 -1.79
CA ARG A 100 -10.12 7.89 -2.67
C ARG A 100 -9.49 8.13 -4.04
N ASP A 101 -9.67 9.33 -4.59
CA ASP A 101 -9.06 9.68 -5.88
C ASP A 101 -7.53 9.63 -5.81
N ALA A 102 -6.96 10.12 -4.71
CA ALA A 102 -5.51 10.09 -4.50
C ALA A 102 -5.00 8.64 -4.40
N ILE A 103 -5.65 7.81 -3.60
CA ILE A 103 -5.28 6.40 -3.45
C ILE A 103 -5.34 5.69 -4.80
N LYS A 104 -6.43 5.87 -5.54
CA LYS A 104 -6.58 5.26 -6.87
C LYS A 104 -5.45 5.69 -7.81
N TYR A 105 -5.11 6.97 -7.79
CA TYR A 105 -4.02 7.51 -8.60
C TYR A 105 -2.70 6.84 -8.23
N TYR A 106 -2.35 6.79 -6.94
CA TYR A 106 -1.09 6.19 -6.49
C TYR A 106 -1.05 4.69 -6.78
N VAL A 107 -2.18 3.99 -6.67
CA VAL A 107 -2.26 2.58 -7.05
C VAL A 107 -1.93 2.42 -8.54
N ASN A 108 -2.57 3.21 -9.40
CA ASN A 108 -2.35 3.11 -10.84
C ASN A 108 -0.90 3.43 -11.23
N GLU A 109 -0.32 4.47 -10.63
CA GLU A 109 1.08 4.83 -10.87
C GLU A 109 2.02 3.70 -10.44
N THR A 110 1.75 3.08 -9.30
CA THR A 110 2.56 1.98 -8.81
C THR A 110 2.44 0.76 -9.70
N LEU A 111 1.23 0.43 -10.16
CA LEU A 111 1.01 -0.69 -11.10
C LEU A 111 1.81 -0.49 -12.38
N MET A 112 1.77 0.71 -12.94
CA MET A 112 2.54 1.03 -14.15
C MET A 112 4.03 0.91 -13.90
N PHE A 113 4.51 1.46 -12.78
CA PHE A 113 5.92 1.37 -12.44
C PHE A 113 6.38 -0.09 -12.31
N LEU A 114 5.62 -0.90 -11.57
CA LEU A 114 5.99 -2.31 -11.35
C LEU A 114 5.97 -3.09 -12.66
N PHE A 115 4.98 -2.87 -13.50
CA PHE A 115 4.89 -3.54 -14.79
C PHE A 115 6.11 -3.18 -15.67
N GLU A 116 6.41 -1.91 -15.82
CA GLU A 116 7.52 -1.44 -16.63
C GLU A 116 8.86 -1.96 -16.09
N HIS A 117 9.04 -1.90 -14.77
CA HIS A 117 10.26 -2.38 -14.12
C HIS A 117 10.47 -3.87 -14.39
N ASN A 118 9.42 -4.68 -14.25
CA ASN A 118 9.50 -6.12 -14.46
C ASN A 118 9.76 -6.45 -15.94
N GLU A 119 9.18 -5.70 -16.87
CA GLU A 119 9.46 -5.89 -18.31
C GLU A 119 10.92 -5.57 -18.63
N LEU A 120 11.47 -4.50 -18.06
CA LEU A 120 12.90 -4.18 -18.24
C LEU A 120 13.80 -5.27 -17.70
N MET A 121 13.47 -5.84 -16.55
CA MET A 121 14.26 -6.93 -15.97
C MET A 121 14.21 -8.19 -16.84
N LYS A 122 13.07 -8.50 -17.45
CA LYS A 122 12.95 -9.62 -18.39
C LYS A 122 13.84 -9.41 -19.62
N LEU A 123 13.86 -8.18 -20.15
CA LEU A 123 14.73 -7.86 -21.29
C LEU A 123 16.21 -8.02 -20.95
N LYS A 124 16.61 -7.59 -19.76
CA LYS A 124 18.00 -7.78 -19.31
C LYS A 124 18.37 -9.25 -19.22
N HIS A 125 17.48 -10.09 -18.72
CA HIS A 125 17.74 -11.54 -18.65
C HIS A 125 17.84 -12.20 -20.02
N LYS A 126 17.07 -11.72 -21.00
CA LYS A 126 17.13 -12.26 -22.37
C LYS A 126 18.43 -11.89 -23.09
N ASN A 127 19.00 -10.74 -22.78
CA ASN A 127 20.14 -10.19 -23.48
C ASN A 127 21.47 -10.43 -22.78
N GLY A 128 21.42 -11.07 -21.61
CA GLY A 128 22.63 -11.29 -20.82
C GLY A 128 23.09 -12.73 -20.73
#